data_7a166e441c370ea0bf1c088767bf9667
#
_entry.id   7a166e441c370ea0bf1c088767bf9667
#
_cell.length_a   1.000
_cell.length_b   1.000
_cell.length_c   1.000
_cell.angle_alpha   90.00
_cell.angle_beta   90.00
_cell.angle_gamma   90.00
#
_symmetry.space_group_name_H-M   'P 1'
#
loop_
_entity.id
_entity.type
_entity.pdbx_description
1 polymer ?
#
loop_
_entity_poly.entity_id
_entity_poly.type
_entity_poly.pdbx_seq_one_letter_code
_entity_poly.pdbx_strand_id
1 'polypeptide(L)'
;MFALLSTARKAILSVFALGALVWIASCTPTTVSGPTINTSAPVQVALLVPIGTGDATDGFLAGTLENAARMAIADLQGVTIDLRVYDTGADAAQAAAAASRAVDEGARIILGPLYAEAANAAGIAVRSRGVNVLAFSNNPSIAGGNVFVLGATFENTAKRLATYAASTGFDRIMVVHGDDVPGAVGRDAIVQAIVRSGATLAGVESYPLSQQGILDASSLIAENATANSANALFLTAGVNADLPIVATVLPEHGINPATVRYIGLTRWDVTPQALSLPGLQGGIFAMPDTSVSTQFDSRYAATFGGLPHPLAGLAYDGIAAIGALIAAGNRDALTARALTQPQGFQGTAGIFRLLPDGTNERGLAVAQIQNNQVVIVDPAPRSFARTPF
;
A
#
# COMPACT_ATOMS: atom_id res chain seq x y z
N MET A 1 40.44 53.36 31.18
CA MET A 1 39.17 53.22 30.44
C MET A 1 39.19 52.07 29.41
N PHE A 2 40.34 51.57 28.99
CA PHE A 2 40.44 50.44 28.00
C PHE A 2 40.39 49.05 28.60
N ALA A 3 40.60 48.83 29.88
CA ALA A 3 40.58 47.50 30.52
C ALA A 3 39.14 46.98 30.81
N LEU A 4 38.17 47.85 31.00
CA LEU A 4 36.75 47.46 31.27
C LEU A 4 36.01 47.00 30.02
N LEU A 5 36.40 47.45 28.83
CA LEU A 5 35.81 47.07 27.57
C LEU A 5 36.22 45.66 27.10
N SER A 6 37.38 45.17 27.49
CA SER A 6 37.87 43.83 27.12
C SER A 6 37.22 42.72 27.93
N THR A 7 36.88 42.95 29.19
CA THR A 7 36.16 42.01 30.06
C THR A 7 34.70 41.87 29.69
N ALA A 8 34.02 42.97 29.32
CA ALA A 8 32.63 42.94 28.85
C ALA A 8 32.46 42.16 27.51
N ARG A 9 33.43 42.31 26.59
CA ARG A 9 33.43 41.65 25.29
C ARG A 9 33.63 40.11 25.41
N LYS A 10 34.48 39.67 26.38
CA LYS A 10 34.69 38.24 26.67
C LYS A 10 33.46 37.60 27.35
N ALA A 11 32.76 38.34 28.24
CA ALA A 11 31.54 37.86 28.89
C ALA A 11 30.39 37.72 27.90
N ILE A 12 30.22 38.66 26.97
CA ILE A 12 29.16 38.60 25.92
C ILE A 12 29.41 37.44 24.95
N LEU A 13 30.67 37.21 24.54
CA LEU A 13 31.03 36.07 23.67
C LEU A 13 30.83 34.72 24.37
N SER A 14 31.06 34.62 25.69
CA SER A 14 30.83 33.40 26.46
C SER A 14 29.33 33.08 26.61
N VAL A 15 28.48 34.08 26.79
CA VAL A 15 27.01 33.92 26.88
C VAL A 15 26.43 33.51 25.53
N PHE A 16 26.94 34.08 24.43
CA PHE A 16 26.50 33.67 23.08
C PHE A 16 26.96 32.24 22.72
N ALA A 17 28.13 31.82 23.14
CA ALA A 17 28.64 30.47 22.92
C ALA A 17 27.85 29.42 23.75
N LEU A 18 27.44 29.72 24.99
CA LEU A 18 26.57 28.86 25.77
C LEU A 18 25.14 28.82 25.20
N GLY A 19 24.61 29.94 24.73
CA GLY A 19 23.29 29.98 24.09
C GLY A 19 23.24 29.19 22.79
N ALA A 20 24.29 29.21 21.97
CA ALA A 20 24.36 28.41 20.73
C ALA A 20 24.49 26.91 21.00
N LEU A 21 25.12 26.47 22.08
CA LEU A 21 25.20 25.05 22.47
C LEU A 21 23.88 24.48 22.96
N VAL A 22 23.02 25.30 23.59
CA VAL A 22 21.69 24.87 24.04
C VAL A 22 20.72 24.72 22.88
N TRP A 23 20.88 25.50 21.78
CA TRP A 23 20.01 25.41 20.59
C TRP A 23 20.30 24.19 19.69
N ILE A 24 21.50 23.62 19.77
CA ILE A 24 21.86 22.42 19.00
C ILE A 24 21.36 21.14 19.69
N ALA A 25 21.07 21.18 21.00
CA ALA A 25 20.58 20.01 21.75
C ALA A 25 19.06 19.75 21.61
N SER A 26 18.28 20.63 20.94
CA SER A 26 16.81 20.49 20.90
C SER A 26 16.25 19.91 19.60
N CYS A 27 17.08 19.43 18.67
CA CYS A 27 16.67 18.71 17.47
C CYS A 27 17.21 17.28 17.44
N THR A 28 17.03 16.51 18.50
CA THR A 28 17.01 15.05 18.31
C THR A 28 15.61 14.71 17.80
N PRO A 29 15.47 14.17 16.57
CA PRO A 29 14.21 13.61 16.19
C PRO A 29 13.88 12.52 17.23
N THR A 30 12.75 12.65 17.91
CA THR A 30 12.20 11.55 18.69
C THR A 30 11.88 10.43 17.72
N THR A 31 12.88 9.61 17.42
CA THR A 31 12.63 8.33 16.76
C THR A 31 11.73 7.57 17.70
N VAL A 32 10.47 7.33 17.31
CA VAL A 32 9.61 6.38 17.99
C VAL A 32 10.31 5.04 17.84
N SER A 33 11.17 4.70 18.80
CA SER A 33 11.82 3.41 18.84
C SER A 33 10.77 2.41 19.32
N GLY A 34 10.54 1.36 18.53
CA GLY A 34 9.73 0.23 18.97
C GLY A 34 10.33 -0.44 20.20
N PRO A 35 9.59 -1.37 20.85
CA PRO A 35 10.08 -2.05 22.02
C PRO A 35 11.32 -2.88 21.68
N THR A 36 12.31 -2.88 22.58
CA THR A 36 13.45 -3.80 22.48
C THR A 36 12.99 -5.23 22.72
N ILE A 37 13.53 -6.16 21.95
CA ILE A 37 13.21 -7.59 22.04
C ILE A 37 14.43 -8.42 22.42
N ASN A 38 14.19 -9.62 22.95
CA ASN A 38 15.19 -10.66 23.06
C ASN A 38 15.02 -11.62 21.87
N THR A 39 15.93 -11.58 20.92
CA THR A 39 15.85 -12.39 19.69
C THR A 39 16.13 -13.89 19.91
N SER A 40 16.65 -14.27 21.10
CA SER A 40 16.88 -15.65 21.49
C SER A 40 15.71 -16.27 22.26
N ALA A 41 14.64 -15.51 22.49
CA ALA A 41 13.42 -15.97 23.16
C ALA A 41 12.21 -15.82 22.21
N PRO A 42 11.11 -16.55 22.44
CA PRO A 42 9.88 -16.35 21.68
C PRO A 42 9.42 -14.88 21.69
N VAL A 43 9.20 -14.31 20.51
CA VAL A 43 8.71 -12.92 20.37
C VAL A 43 7.21 -12.95 20.18
N GLN A 44 6.48 -12.31 21.09
CA GLN A 44 5.02 -12.26 21.00
C GLN A 44 4.58 -11.27 19.92
N VAL A 45 3.79 -11.76 18.98
CA VAL A 45 3.11 -11.01 17.91
C VAL A 45 1.61 -11.12 18.11
N ALA A 46 0.92 -9.99 18.17
CA ALA A 46 -0.54 -9.97 18.23
C ALA A 46 -1.11 -9.90 16.80
N LEU A 47 -2.00 -10.84 16.47
CA LEU A 47 -2.78 -10.82 15.23
C LEU A 47 -4.19 -10.31 15.56
N LEU A 48 -4.55 -9.15 15.03
CA LEU A 48 -5.85 -8.52 15.21
C LEU A 48 -6.72 -8.77 13.98
N VAL A 49 -7.83 -9.49 14.14
CA VAL A 49 -8.72 -9.92 13.04
C VAL A 49 -10.20 -9.76 13.41
N PRO A 50 -11.10 -9.59 12.43
CA PRO A 50 -12.53 -9.36 12.68
C PRO A 50 -13.27 -10.68 12.92
N ILE A 51 -13.06 -11.27 14.10
CA ILE A 51 -13.83 -12.43 14.58
C ILE A 51 -15.12 -11.92 15.26
N GLY A 52 -16.16 -12.74 15.32
CA GLY A 52 -17.33 -12.43 16.15
C GLY A 52 -18.29 -11.36 15.63
N THR A 53 -18.10 -10.87 14.40
CA THR A 53 -19.03 -9.90 13.77
C THR A 53 -20.40 -10.50 13.43
N GLY A 54 -20.50 -11.82 13.39
CA GLY A 54 -21.69 -12.53 12.88
C GLY A 54 -21.75 -12.60 11.35
N ASP A 55 -20.84 -11.93 10.64
CA ASP A 55 -20.71 -12.03 9.18
C ASP A 55 -19.80 -13.21 8.80
N ALA A 56 -20.31 -14.06 7.93
CA ALA A 56 -19.57 -15.24 7.47
C ALA A 56 -18.32 -14.85 6.64
N THR A 57 -18.36 -13.72 5.96
CA THR A 57 -17.23 -13.20 5.17
C THR A 57 -16.09 -12.78 6.09
N ASP A 58 -16.38 -12.06 7.17
CA ASP A 58 -15.40 -11.66 8.17
C ASP A 58 -14.79 -12.88 8.89
N GLY A 59 -15.63 -13.87 9.23
CA GLY A 59 -15.17 -15.11 9.84
C GLY A 59 -14.24 -15.90 8.92
N PHE A 60 -14.58 -16.02 7.64
CA PHE A 60 -13.71 -16.66 6.64
C PHE A 60 -12.39 -15.88 6.46
N LEU A 61 -12.48 -14.57 6.36
CA LEU A 61 -11.30 -13.70 6.24
C LEU A 61 -10.37 -13.82 7.47
N ALA A 62 -10.92 -13.74 8.67
CA ALA A 62 -10.14 -13.89 9.91
C ALA A 62 -9.42 -15.23 9.97
N GLY A 63 -10.12 -16.33 9.65
CA GLY A 63 -9.53 -17.66 9.62
C GLY A 63 -8.43 -17.82 8.58
N THR A 64 -8.60 -17.23 7.39
CA THR A 64 -7.56 -17.31 6.34
C THR A 64 -6.35 -16.44 6.66
N LEU A 65 -6.49 -15.29 7.31
CA LEU A 65 -5.39 -14.47 7.79
C LEU A 65 -4.59 -15.20 8.88
N GLU A 66 -5.27 -15.84 9.85
CA GLU A 66 -4.60 -16.64 10.89
C GLU A 66 -3.85 -17.81 10.28
N ASN A 67 -4.46 -18.57 9.39
CA ASN A 67 -3.84 -19.70 8.72
C ASN A 67 -2.57 -19.28 7.94
N ALA A 68 -2.64 -18.18 7.21
CA ALA A 68 -1.50 -17.64 6.47
C ALA A 68 -0.37 -17.18 7.40
N ALA A 69 -0.70 -16.53 8.53
CA ALA A 69 0.28 -16.16 9.54
C ALA A 69 0.98 -17.40 10.14
N ARG A 70 0.22 -18.44 10.48
CA ARG A 70 0.76 -19.71 11.01
C ARG A 70 1.61 -20.44 9.98
N MET A 71 1.23 -20.42 8.70
CA MET A 71 2.03 -20.98 7.61
C MET A 71 3.37 -20.25 7.49
N ALA A 72 3.37 -18.92 7.57
CA ALA A 72 4.61 -18.15 7.54
C ALA A 72 5.52 -18.46 8.76
N ILE A 73 4.94 -18.61 9.96
CA ILE A 73 5.71 -19.00 11.16
C ILE A 73 6.39 -20.34 10.98
N ALA A 74 5.70 -21.33 10.36
CA ALA A 74 6.26 -22.65 10.10
C ALA A 74 7.45 -22.61 9.11
N ASP A 75 7.54 -21.60 8.27
CA ASP A 75 8.64 -21.40 7.31
C ASP A 75 9.88 -20.72 7.95
N LEU A 76 9.74 -20.13 9.14
CA LEU A 76 10.84 -19.40 9.79
C LEU A 76 11.93 -20.35 10.28
N GLN A 77 13.18 -19.94 10.09
CA GLN A 77 14.35 -20.68 10.57
C GLN A 77 15.05 -19.88 11.67
N GLY A 78 15.30 -20.53 12.81
CA GLY A 78 16.04 -19.92 13.92
C GLY A 78 15.31 -18.79 14.66
N VAL A 79 14.03 -18.61 14.41
CA VAL A 79 13.17 -17.59 15.05
C VAL A 79 11.93 -18.27 15.61
N THR A 80 11.56 -17.91 16.83
CA THR A 80 10.32 -18.38 17.46
C THR A 80 9.37 -17.21 17.66
N ILE A 81 8.18 -17.29 17.05
CA ILE A 81 7.08 -16.30 17.22
C ILE A 81 5.99 -16.96 18.08
N ASP A 82 5.57 -16.26 19.16
CA ASP A 82 4.36 -16.57 19.93
C ASP A 82 3.21 -15.74 19.34
N LEU A 83 2.46 -16.33 18.41
CA LEU A 83 1.33 -15.66 17.76
C LEU A 83 0.07 -15.78 18.63
N ARG A 84 -0.46 -14.64 19.03
CA ARG A 84 -1.73 -14.57 19.74
C ARG A 84 -2.77 -13.81 18.94
N VAL A 85 -3.96 -14.39 18.82
CA VAL A 85 -5.06 -13.86 18.01
C VAL A 85 -6.03 -13.10 18.91
N TYR A 86 -6.42 -11.92 18.47
CA TYR A 86 -7.34 -11.03 19.18
C TYR A 86 -8.47 -10.60 18.26
N ASP A 87 -9.67 -10.70 18.77
CA ASP A 87 -10.87 -10.26 18.07
C ASP A 87 -11.03 -8.73 18.13
N THR A 88 -11.36 -8.14 16.99
CA THR A 88 -11.66 -6.71 16.84
C THR A 88 -13.14 -6.42 16.62
N GLY A 89 -13.96 -7.47 16.37
CA GLY A 89 -15.37 -7.30 16.00
C GLY A 89 -15.63 -6.37 14.81
N ALA A 90 -14.62 -6.09 13.98
CA ALA A 90 -14.63 -5.03 12.95
C ALA A 90 -14.95 -3.62 13.50
N ASP A 91 -14.81 -3.42 14.81
CA ASP A 91 -15.14 -2.20 15.54
C ASP A 91 -13.88 -1.47 16.04
N ALA A 92 -13.86 -0.14 15.94
CA ALA A 92 -12.71 0.67 16.31
C ALA A 92 -12.40 0.63 17.82
N ALA A 93 -13.43 0.66 18.68
CA ALA A 93 -13.24 0.65 20.12
C ALA A 93 -12.78 -0.74 20.61
N GLN A 94 -13.33 -1.81 20.05
CA GLN A 94 -12.87 -3.17 20.33
C GLN A 94 -11.42 -3.38 19.86
N ALA A 95 -11.07 -2.88 18.68
CA ALA A 95 -9.69 -2.96 18.16
C ALA A 95 -8.69 -2.23 19.07
N ALA A 96 -9.04 -1.03 19.58
CA ALA A 96 -8.23 -0.30 20.55
C ALA A 96 -8.04 -1.06 21.85
N ALA A 97 -9.12 -1.65 22.39
CA ALA A 97 -9.08 -2.47 23.60
C ALA A 97 -8.26 -3.76 23.39
N ALA A 98 -8.45 -4.44 22.25
CA ALA A 98 -7.69 -5.63 21.89
C ALA A 98 -6.20 -5.34 21.75
N ALA A 99 -5.83 -4.23 21.09
CA ALA A 99 -4.44 -3.80 20.95
C ALA A 99 -3.79 -3.50 22.32
N SER A 100 -4.50 -2.76 23.19
CA SER A 100 -4.01 -2.46 24.54
C SER A 100 -3.78 -3.73 25.35
N ARG A 101 -4.76 -4.63 25.36
CA ARG A 101 -4.67 -5.95 26.05
C ARG A 101 -3.50 -6.78 25.51
N ALA A 102 -3.35 -6.85 24.20
CA ALA A 102 -2.25 -7.58 23.58
C ALA A 102 -0.88 -7.09 24.05
N VAL A 103 -0.71 -5.77 24.15
CA VAL A 103 0.55 -5.15 24.63
C VAL A 103 0.74 -5.37 26.12
N ASP A 104 -0.32 -5.33 26.92
CA ASP A 104 -0.29 -5.68 28.36
C ASP A 104 0.15 -7.13 28.58
N GLU A 105 -0.27 -8.03 27.71
CA GLU A 105 0.08 -9.45 27.72
C GLU A 105 1.46 -9.73 27.11
N GLY A 106 2.17 -8.72 26.58
CA GLY A 106 3.56 -8.82 26.16
C GLY A 106 3.81 -8.70 24.66
N ALA A 107 2.80 -8.42 23.84
CA ALA A 107 3.01 -8.23 22.39
C ALA A 107 4.01 -7.11 22.10
N ARG A 108 4.93 -7.37 21.16
CA ARG A 108 6.00 -6.46 20.76
C ARG A 108 5.72 -5.77 19.41
N ILE A 109 4.80 -6.32 18.64
CA ILE A 109 4.30 -5.79 17.40
C ILE A 109 2.88 -6.30 17.17
N ILE A 110 2.07 -5.53 16.46
CA ILE A 110 0.70 -5.88 16.10
C ILE A 110 0.65 -6.10 14.59
N LEU A 111 0.02 -7.17 14.15
CA LEU A 111 -0.30 -7.48 12.76
C LEU A 111 -1.82 -7.40 12.58
N GLY A 112 -2.27 -6.63 11.60
CA GLY A 112 -3.66 -6.17 11.49
C GLY A 112 -3.88 -4.86 12.29
N PRO A 113 -5.14 -4.41 12.45
CA PRO A 113 -6.37 -4.95 11.87
C PRO A 113 -6.54 -4.67 10.37
N LEU A 114 -7.68 -5.14 9.81
CA LEU A 114 -8.02 -4.94 8.41
C LEU A 114 -8.63 -3.57 8.13
N TYR A 115 -9.68 -3.21 8.86
CA TYR A 115 -10.46 -2.00 8.62
C TYR A 115 -9.70 -0.76 9.08
N ALA A 116 -9.74 0.31 8.27
CA ALA A 116 -8.95 1.52 8.50
C ALA A 116 -9.21 2.17 9.86
N GLU A 117 -10.47 2.31 10.24
CA GLU A 117 -10.85 2.90 11.54
C GLU A 117 -10.34 2.06 12.71
N ALA A 118 -10.47 0.73 12.62
CA ALA A 118 -9.96 -0.20 13.62
C ALA A 118 -8.43 -0.14 13.72
N ALA A 119 -7.73 -0.05 12.59
CA ALA A 119 -6.27 0.05 12.54
C ALA A 119 -5.76 1.38 13.12
N ASN A 120 -6.42 2.48 12.80
CA ASN A 120 -6.11 3.78 13.39
C ASN A 120 -6.33 3.78 14.91
N ALA A 121 -7.46 3.26 15.38
CA ALA A 121 -7.78 3.18 16.81
C ALA A 121 -6.79 2.28 17.58
N ALA A 122 -6.42 1.12 17.01
CA ALA A 122 -5.39 0.24 17.56
C ALA A 122 -4.03 0.95 17.65
N GLY A 123 -3.62 1.65 16.58
CA GLY A 123 -2.39 2.43 16.54
C GLY A 123 -2.33 3.51 17.64
N ILE A 124 -3.38 4.30 17.78
CA ILE A 124 -3.48 5.34 18.80
C ILE A 124 -3.35 4.73 20.21
N ALA A 125 -4.06 3.61 20.47
CA ALA A 125 -4.10 2.96 21.78
C ALA A 125 -2.73 2.48 22.28
N VAL A 126 -1.82 2.08 21.38
CA VAL A 126 -0.50 1.53 21.75
C VAL A 126 0.66 2.48 21.45
N ARG A 127 0.41 3.66 20.89
CA ARG A 127 1.43 4.62 20.46
C ARG A 127 2.40 5.01 21.57
N SER A 128 1.87 5.30 22.77
CA SER A 128 2.68 5.70 23.92
C SER A 128 3.60 4.60 24.44
N ARG A 129 3.33 3.35 24.07
CA ARG A 129 4.15 2.18 24.41
C ARG A 129 5.20 1.85 23.34
N GLY A 130 5.23 2.62 22.24
CA GLY A 130 6.16 2.44 21.14
C GLY A 130 5.94 1.16 20.33
N VAL A 131 4.74 0.54 20.40
CA VAL A 131 4.42 -0.68 19.64
C VAL A 131 3.93 -0.29 18.24
N ASN A 132 4.53 -0.89 17.21
CA ASN A 132 4.16 -0.67 15.83
C ASN A 132 3.01 -1.60 15.41
N VAL A 133 2.16 -1.08 14.50
CA VAL A 133 0.99 -1.76 13.94
C VAL A 133 1.19 -1.90 12.43
N LEU A 134 1.21 -3.14 11.94
CA LEU A 134 1.24 -3.48 10.54
C LEU A 134 -0.19 -3.76 10.07
N ALA A 135 -0.91 -2.73 9.67
CA ALA A 135 -2.32 -2.80 9.30
C ALA A 135 -2.54 -3.51 7.96
N PHE A 136 -3.55 -4.36 7.84
CA PHE A 136 -3.94 -4.99 6.58
C PHE A 136 -4.73 -4.03 5.66
N SER A 137 -5.08 -2.86 6.16
CA SER A 137 -5.77 -1.82 5.39
C SER A 137 -4.97 -1.41 4.15
N ASN A 138 -5.69 -1.02 3.12
CA ASN A 138 -5.15 -0.36 1.93
C ASN A 138 -5.37 1.16 1.92
N ASN A 139 -5.90 1.72 3.01
CA ASN A 139 -6.15 3.16 3.11
C ASN A 139 -4.90 3.90 3.63
N PRO A 140 -4.22 4.69 2.79
CA PRO A 140 -3.00 5.39 3.19
C PRO A 140 -3.25 6.52 4.20
N SER A 141 -4.49 6.99 4.38
CA SER A 141 -4.80 8.09 5.30
C SER A 141 -4.55 7.76 6.78
N ILE A 142 -4.50 6.46 7.12
CA ILE A 142 -4.20 6.00 8.49
C ILE A 142 -2.71 5.79 8.73
N ALA A 143 -1.89 5.89 7.69
CA ALA A 143 -0.45 5.67 7.77
C ALA A 143 0.25 6.77 8.57
N GLY A 144 1.32 6.40 9.26
CA GLY A 144 2.16 7.33 10.00
C GLY A 144 2.24 7.05 11.50
N GLY A 145 3.17 7.73 12.16
CA GLY A 145 3.44 7.46 13.57
C GLY A 145 3.94 6.03 13.78
N ASN A 146 3.11 5.19 14.40
CA ASN A 146 3.37 3.77 14.63
C ASN A 146 2.49 2.84 13.77
N VAL A 147 1.74 3.37 12.78
CA VAL A 147 0.88 2.58 11.89
C VAL A 147 1.53 2.49 10.50
N PHE A 148 1.74 1.26 10.05
CA PHE A 148 2.26 0.93 8.73
C PHE A 148 1.21 0.15 7.95
N VAL A 149 0.87 0.63 6.75
CA VAL A 149 -0.11 0.00 5.87
C VAL A 149 0.57 -1.11 5.06
N LEU A 150 0.04 -2.35 5.14
CA LEU A 150 0.51 -3.49 4.34
C LEU A 150 -0.31 -3.70 3.06
N GLY A 151 -1.57 -3.29 3.06
CA GLY A 151 -2.45 -3.46 1.89
C GLY A 151 -1.93 -2.72 0.66
N ALA A 152 -2.23 -3.26 -0.53
CA ALA A 152 -1.92 -2.59 -1.78
C ALA A 152 -2.80 -1.36 -1.95
N THR A 153 -2.20 -0.19 -2.16
CA THR A 153 -2.88 1.09 -2.29
C THR A 153 -3.03 1.50 -3.76
N PHE A 154 -3.92 2.45 -4.03
CA PHE A 154 -4.04 3.03 -5.37
C PHE A 154 -2.76 3.72 -5.82
N GLU A 155 -2.00 4.30 -4.89
CA GLU A 155 -0.72 4.96 -5.17
C GLU A 155 0.33 3.97 -5.71
N ASN A 156 0.34 2.72 -5.22
CA ASN A 156 1.25 1.69 -5.74
C ASN A 156 0.98 1.42 -7.22
N THR A 157 -0.29 1.20 -7.56
CA THR A 157 -0.74 0.93 -8.92
C THR A 157 -0.53 2.14 -9.83
N ALA A 158 -1.00 3.31 -9.40
CA ALA A 158 -0.90 4.54 -10.15
C ALA A 158 0.56 4.91 -10.46
N LYS A 159 1.45 4.84 -9.45
CA LYS A 159 2.89 5.09 -9.63
C LYS A 159 3.50 4.15 -10.65
N ARG A 160 3.24 2.85 -10.53
CA ARG A 160 3.77 1.83 -11.42
C ARG A 160 3.36 2.07 -12.87
N LEU A 161 2.07 2.32 -13.08
CA LEU A 161 1.50 2.47 -14.43
C LEU A 161 1.83 3.81 -15.08
N ALA A 162 1.80 4.92 -14.34
CA ALA A 162 2.18 6.23 -14.86
C ALA A 162 3.66 6.24 -15.27
N THR A 163 4.55 5.66 -14.45
CA THR A 163 5.98 5.55 -14.78
C THR A 163 6.20 4.70 -16.05
N TYR A 164 5.51 3.57 -16.17
CA TYR A 164 5.62 2.72 -17.35
C TYR A 164 5.06 3.41 -18.61
N ALA A 165 3.89 4.03 -18.50
CA ALA A 165 3.27 4.74 -19.61
C ALA A 165 4.18 5.87 -20.12
N ALA A 166 4.72 6.70 -19.23
CA ALA A 166 5.65 7.76 -19.58
C ALA A 166 6.91 7.22 -20.29
N SER A 167 7.48 6.13 -19.78
CA SER A 167 8.70 5.52 -20.36
C SER A 167 8.47 4.87 -21.73
N THR A 168 7.21 4.59 -22.08
CA THR A 168 6.82 3.97 -23.37
C THR A 168 6.15 4.95 -24.34
N GLY A 169 6.22 6.26 -24.07
CA GLY A 169 5.73 7.31 -24.96
C GLY A 169 4.22 7.65 -24.79
N PHE A 170 3.57 7.11 -23.76
CA PHE A 170 2.21 7.45 -23.39
C PHE A 170 2.22 8.44 -22.20
N ASP A 171 2.74 9.61 -22.45
CA ASP A 171 3.12 10.61 -21.45
C ASP A 171 2.16 11.79 -21.33
N ARG A 172 1.09 11.86 -22.15
CA ARG A 172 0.01 12.83 -22.05
C ARG A 172 -1.25 12.15 -21.56
N ILE A 173 -1.37 12.07 -20.23
CA ILE A 173 -2.35 11.20 -19.56
C ILE A 173 -3.53 12.05 -19.09
N MET A 174 -4.74 11.68 -19.51
CA MET A 174 -6.00 12.21 -18.98
C MET A 174 -6.57 11.25 -17.94
N VAL A 175 -7.05 11.77 -16.82
CA VAL A 175 -7.71 10.99 -15.79
C VAL A 175 -9.21 10.98 -16.05
N VAL A 176 -9.82 9.79 -16.02
CA VAL A 176 -11.28 9.63 -16.13
C VAL A 176 -11.77 8.81 -14.95
N HIS A 177 -12.64 9.38 -14.11
CA HIS A 177 -13.02 8.78 -12.84
C HIS A 177 -14.52 8.83 -12.56
N GLY A 178 -15.01 7.85 -11.79
CA GLY A 178 -16.38 7.87 -11.27
C GLY A 178 -16.56 9.03 -10.27
N ASP A 179 -17.76 9.59 -10.24
CA ASP A 179 -18.15 10.66 -9.32
C ASP A 179 -18.62 10.06 -7.98
N ASP A 180 -17.68 9.37 -7.32
CA ASP A 180 -17.85 8.80 -5.99
C ASP A 180 -16.58 8.90 -5.15
N VAL A 181 -16.63 8.47 -3.90
CA VAL A 181 -15.48 8.54 -2.99
C VAL A 181 -14.29 7.71 -3.49
N PRO A 182 -14.44 6.43 -3.88
CA PRO A 182 -13.33 5.65 -4.45
C PRO A 182 -12.76 6.27 -5.73
N GLY A 183 -13.60 6.78 -6.61
CA GLY A 183 -13.19 7.48 -7.84
C GLY A 183 -12.35 8.72 -7.54
N ALA A 184 -12.76 9.53 -6.56
CA ALA A 184 -12.02 10.71 -6.13
C ALA A 184 -10.66 10.36 -5.53
N VAL A 185 -10.59 9.34 -4.66
CA VAL A 185 -9.32 8.85 -4.08
C VAL A 185 -8.41 8.29 -5.17
N GLY A 186 -8.95 7.51 -6.11
CA GLY A 186 -8.22 6.99 -7.26
C GLY A 186 -7.69 8.09 -8.16
N ARG A 187 -8.49 9.11 -8.48
CA ARG A 187 -8.08 10.30 -9.22
C ARG A 187 -6.88 10.99 -8.57
N ASP A 188 -6.92 11.22 -7.27
CA ASP A 188 -5.85 11.91 -6.55
C ASP A 188 -4.54 11.11 -6.58
N ALA A 189 -4.61 9.79 -6.41
CA ALA A 189 -3.47 8.90 -6.54
C ALA A 189 -2.87 8.94 -7.96
N ILE A 190 -3.71 8.92 -9.00
CA ILE A 190 -3.30 8.98 -10.40
C ILE A 190 -2.64 10.33 -10.72
N VAL A 191 -3.27 11.45 -10.34
CA VAL A 191 -2.73 12.80 -10.58
C VAL A 191 -1.35 12.96 -9.96
N GLN A 192 -1.17 12.53 -8.72
CA GLN A 192 0.14 12.54 -8.07
C GLN A 192 1.17 11.66 -8.78
N ALA A 193 0.75 10.49 -9.25
CA ALA A 193 1.63 9.57 -9.96
C ALA A 193 2.07 10.14 -11.32
N ILE A 194 1.16 10.78 -12.07
CA ILE A 194 1.47 11.46 -13.33
C ILE A 194 2.54 12.53 -13.12
N VAL A 195 2.35 13.42 -12.14
CA VAL A 195 3.31 14.49 -11.83
C VAL A 195 4.68 13.93 -11.47
N ARG A 196 4.72 12.88 -10.64
CA ARG A 196 5.99 12.26 -10.20
C ARG A 196 6.70 11.47 -11.31
N SER A 197 5.97 10.95 -12.29
CA SER A 197 6.55 10.22 -13.43
C SER A 197 7.16 11.13 -14.50
N GLY A 198 6.95 12.44 -14.41
CA GLY A 198 7.34 13.40 -15.43
C GLY A 198 6.39 13.43 -16.65
N ALA A 199 5.28 12.70 -16.59
CA ALA A 199 4.23 12.77 -17.60
C ALA A 199 3.41 14.08 -17.46
N THR A 200 2.69 14.43 -18.51
CA THR A 200 1.81 15.59 -18.54
C THR A 200 0.38 15.18 -18.20
N LEU A 201 -0.23 15.86 -17.22
CA LEU A 201 -1.66 15.73 -16.96
C LEU A 201 -2.43 16.45 -18.08
N ALA A 202 -3.05 15.69 -18.97
CA ALA A 202 -3.79 16.22 -20.13
C ALA A 202 -5.22 16.65 -19.79
N GLY A 203 -5.73 16.31 -18.60
CA GLY A 203 -7.05 16.69 -18.12
C GLY A 203 -7.57 15.73 -17.06
N VAL A 204 -8.66 16.13 -16.42
CA VAL A 204 -9.37 15.31 -15.43
C VAL A 204 -10.86 15.45 -15.72
N GLU A 205 -11.53 14.34 -15.97
CA GLU A 205 -12.97 14.29 -16.21
C GLU A 205 -13.64 13.26 -15.31
N SER A 206 -14.86 13.55 -14.90
CA SER A 206 -15.67 12.66 -14.11
C SER A 206 -16.95 12.26 -14.83
N TYR A 207 -17.55 11.15 -14.39
CA TYR A 207 -18.87 10.71 -14.85
C TYR A 207 -19.71 10.21 -13.67
N PRO A 208 -21.03 10.47 -13.67
CA PRO A 208 -21.95 9.89 -12.70
C PRO A 208 -21.98 8.34 -12.85
N LEU A 209 -22.06 7.63 -11.73
CA LEU A 209 -22.06 6.16 -11.70
C LEU A 209 -23.44 5.57 -12.10
N SER A 210 -23.86 5.87 -13.31
CA SER A 210 -25.03 5.30 -13.95
C SER A 210 -24.76 5.12 -15.44
N GLN A 211 -25.46 4.19 -16.07
CA GLN A 211 -25.32 3.97 -17.52
C GLN A 211 -25.57 5.28 -18.30
N GLN A 212 -26.64 6.00 -17.98
CA GLN A 212 -26.96 7.27 -18.65
C GLN A 212 -25.91 8.34 -18.36
N GLY A 213 -25.43 8.46 -17.12
CA GLY A 213 -24.40 9.42 -16.76
C GLY A 213 -23.07 9.21 -17.49
N ILE A 214 -22.68 7.94 -17.71
CA ILE A 214 -21.50 7.61 -18.52
C ILE A 214 -21.71 7.99 -19.98
N LEU A 215 -22.89 7.67 -20.55
CA LEU A 215 -23.22 8.03 -21.92
C LEU A 215 -23.18 9.55 -22.13
N ASP A 216 -23.81 10.32 -21.24
CA ASP A 216 -23.87 11.78 -21.31
C ASP A 216 -22.47 12.44 -21.18
N ALA A 217 -21.60 11.89 -20.33
CA ALA A 217 -20.25 12.40 -20.14
C ALA A 217 -19.28 12.04 -21.27
N SER A 218 -19.53 10.95 -22.02
CA SER A 218 -18.59 10.37 -22.98
C SER A 218 -18.18 11.31 -24.10
N SER A 219 -19.09 12.14 -24.63
CA SER A 219 -18.78 13.14 -25.68
C SER A 219 -17.79 14.17 -25.15
N LEU A 220 -18.04 14.74 -23.97
CA LEU A 220 -17.16 15.75 -23.36
C LEU A 220 -15.78 15.16 -23.03
N ILE A 221 -15.73 13.93 -22.51
CA ILE A 221 -14.47 13.22 -22.26
C ILE A 221 -13.67 13.07 -23.57
N ALA A 222 -14.29 12.69 -24.66
CA ALA A 222 -13.64 12.51 -25.95
C ALA A 222 -13.17 13.85 -26.56
N GLU A 223 -14.00 14.90 -26.48
CA GLU A 223 -13.63 16.24 -26.93
C GLU A 223 -12.43 16.79 -26.17
N ASN A 224 -12.43 16.70 -24.83
CA ASN A 224 -11.34 17.16 -24.00
C ASN A 224 -10.06 16.33 -24.17
N ALA A 225 -10.17 15.02 -24.34
CA ALA A 225 -9.01 14.16 -24.65
C ALA A 225 -8.34 14.59 -25.96
N THR A 226 -9.15 14.87 -26.99
CA THR A 226 -8.67 15.34 -28.31
C THR A 226 -8.04 16.74 -28.22
N ALA A 227 -8.74 17.68 -27.59
CA ALA A 227 -8.30 19.07 -27.44
C ALA A 227 -6.97 19.19 -26.69
N ASN A 228 -6.77 18.33 -25.69
CA ASN A 228 -5.54 18.29 -24.90
C ASN A 228 -4.50 17.31 -25.45
N SER A 229 -4.76 16.70 -26.62
CA SER A 229 -3.87 15.72 -27.26
C SER A 229 -3.47 14.58 -26.30
N ALA A 230 -4.42 14.06 -25.51
CA ALA A 230 -4.20 12.94 -24.65
C ALA A 230 -3.85 11.67 -25.46
N ASN A 231 -2.78 11.00 -25.12
CA ASN A 231 -2.41 9.71 -25.71
C ASN A 231 -2.61 8.52 -24.76
N ALA A 232 -3.10 8.80 -23.55
CA ALA A 232 -3.56 7.79 -22.61
C ALA A 232 -4.73 8.28 -21.79
N LEU A 233 -5.66 7.37 -21.43
CA LEU A 233 -6.71 7.57 -20.44
C LEU A 233 -6.46 6.69 -19.23
N PHE A 234 -6.29 7.29 -18.07
CA PHE A 234 -6.15 6.55 -16.82
C PHE A 234 -7.49 6.48 -16.11
N LEU A 235 -8.05 5.27 -15.98
CA LEU A 235 -9.39 4.99 -15.53
C LEU A 235 -9.42 4.51 -14.09
N THR A 236 -10.34 5.04 -13.27
CA THR A 236 -10.67 4.46 -11.96
C THR A 236 -11.73 3.38 -12.04
N ALA A 237 -12.37 3.22 -13.18
CA ALA A 237 -13.48 2.30 -13.43
C ALA A 237 -13.21 0.86 -12.98
N GLY A 238 -14.20 0.26 -12.33
CA GLY A 238 -14.16 -1.10 -11.80
C GLY A 238 -14.78 -2.14 -12.74
N VAL A 239 -14.19 -3.32 -12.83
CA VAL A 239 -14.61 -4.38 -13.78
C VAL A 239 -16.02 -4.92 -13.59
N ASN A 240 -16.52 -4.87 -12.36
CA ASN A 240 -17.87 -5.37 -12.02
C ASN A 240 -18.93 -4.26 -11.98
N ALA A 241 -18.56 -3.04 -12.39
CA ALA A 241 -19.45 -1.87 -12.31
C ALA A 241 -19.46 -1.10 -13.64
N ASP A 242 -18.70 -0.05 -13.73
CA ASP A 242 -18.70 0.98 -14.77
C ASP A 242 -17.74 0.70 -15.93
N LEU A 243 -16.65 -0.03 -15.71
CA LEU A 243 -15.64 -0.32 -16.74
C LEU A 243 -16.22 -0.91 -18.03
N PRO A 244 -17.15 -1.89 -18.01
CA PRO A 244 -17.72 -2.43 -19.25
C PRO A 244 -18.41 -1.36 -20.12
N ILE A 245 -19.09 -0.40 -19.47
CA ILE A 245 -19.77 0.69 -20.17
C ILE A 245 -18.76 1.69 -20.72
N VAL A 246 -17.84 2.17 -19.86
CA VAL A 246 -16.79 3.13 -20.23
C VAL A 246 -15.95 2.60 -21.40
N ALA A 247 -15.49 1.33 -21.31
CA ALA A 247 -14.65 0.70 -22.34
C ALA A 247 -15.38 0.41 -23.66
N THR A 248 -16.71 0.42 -23.67
CA THR A 248 -17.51 0.28 -24.89
C THR A 248 -17.82 1.65 -25.50
N VAL A 249 -18.25 2.59 -24.69
CA VAL A 249 -18.81 3.87 -25.15
C VAL A 249 -17.72 4.86 -25.59
N LEU A 250 -16.60 4.96 -24.88
CA LEU A 250 -15.54 5.90 -25.25
C LEU A 250 -14.96 5.66 -26.66
N PRO A 251 -14.73 4.41 -27.12
CA PRO A 251 -14.38 4.16 -28.54
C PRO A 251 -15.43 4.63 -29.55
N GLU A 252 -16.73 4.51 -29.23
CA GLU A 252 -17.82 4.97 -30.10
C GLU A 252 -17.84 6.50 -30.25
N HIS A 253 -17.31 7.22 -29.24
CA HIS A 253 -17.11 8.68 -29.26
C HIS A 253 -15.75 9.13 -29.80
N GLY A 254 -14.96 8.22 -30.40
CA GLY A 254 -13.72 8.55 -31.11
C GLY A 254 -12.43 8.36 -30.31
N ILE A 255 -12.49 7.85 -29.09
CA ILE A 255 -11.28 7.46 -28.33
C ILE A 255 -10.80 6.09 -28.84
N ASN A 256 -9.95 6.13 -29.86
CA ASN A 256 -9.44 4.90 -30.49
C ASN A 256 -8.37 4.23 -29.60
N PRO A 257 -8.59 3.00 -29.09
CA PRO A 257 -7.62 2.31 -28.23
C PRO A 257 -6.29 1.96 -28.95
N ALA A 258 -6.24 2.02 -30.26
CA ALA A 258 -4.99 1.85 -31.00
C ALA A 258 -4.04 3.06 -30.89
N THR A 259 -4.58 4.26 -30.61
CA THR A 259 -3.81 5.51 -30.51
C THR A 259 -3.84 6.13 -29.12
N VAL A 260 -4.87 5.87 -28.35
CA VAL A 260 -5.05 6.34 -26.97
C VAL A 260 -5.07 5.12 -26.04
N ARG A 261 -4.01 4.94 -25.27
CA ARG A 261 -3.89 3.78 -24.38
C ARG A 261 -4.78 3.90 -23.16
N TYR A 262 -5.57 2.87 -22.90
CA TYR A 262 -6.33 2.79 -21.65
C TYR A 262 -5.45 2.20 -20.54
N ILE A 263 -5.49 2.81 -19.37
CA ILE A 263 -4.71 2.42 -18.19
C ILE A 263 -5.70 2.18 -17.04
N GLY A 264 -5.67 1.01 -16.42
CA GLY A 264 -6.59 0.63 -15.35
C GLY A 264 -5.98 0.77 -13.96
N LEU A 265 -6.60 1.58 -13.10
CA LEU A 265 -6.23 1.62 -11.68
C LEU A 265 -6.56 0.31 -10.98
N THR A 266 -7.58 -0.39 -11.43
CA THR A 266 -8.01 -1.70 -10.93
C THR A 266 -7.55 -2.82 -11.86
N ARG A 267 -7.51 -4.06 -11.35
CA ARG A 267 -7.18 -5.23 -12.16
C ARG A 267 -8.34 -5.59 -13.08
N TRP A 268 -8.04 -5.81 -14.35
CA TRP A 268 -9.02 -6.16 -15.37
C TRP A 268 -9.16 -7.67 -15.60
N ASP A 269 -8.20 -8.45 -15.10
CA ASP A 269 -8.15 -9.91 -15.27
C ASP A 269 -8.99 -10.69 -14.26
N VAL A 270 -9.59 -10.04 -13.28
CA VAL A 270 -10.43 -10.70 -12.28
C VAL A 270 -11.79 -11.17 -12.86
N THR A 271 -12.18 -10.59 -14.00
CA THR A 271 -13.41 -10.94 -14.72
C THR A 271 -13.07 -11.26 -16.18
N PRO A 272 -13.15 -12.52 -16.63
CA PRO A 272 -12.76 -12.91 -17.99
C PRO A 272 -13.50 -12.11 -19.09
N GLN A 273 -14.74 -11.69 -18.83
CA GLN A 273 -15.53 -10.91 -19.77
C GLN A 273 -14.89 -9.54 -20.09
N ALA A 274 -14.17 -8.93 -19.14
CA ALA A 274 -13.49 -7.67 -19.37
C ALA A 274 -12.39 -7.78 -20.43
N LEU A 275 -11.72 -8.93 -20.52
CA LEU A 275 -10.64 -9.14 -21.47
C LEU A 275 -11.08 -9.07 -22.95
N SER A 276 -12.36 -9.25 -23.22
CA SER A 276 -12.93 -9.20 -24.59
C SER A 276 -13.46 -7.82 -24.98
N LEU A 277 -13.44 -6.83 -24.07
CA LEU A 277 -13.95 -5.48 -24.37
C LEU A 277 -13.04 -4.79 -25.39
N PRO A 278 -13.62 -4.22 -26.49
CA PRO A 278 -12.81 -3.60 -27.55
C PRO A 278 -11.93 -2.45 -27.08
N GLY A 279 -12.45 -1.59 -26.21
CA GLY A 279 -11.71 -0.45 -25.66
C GLY A 279 -10.52 -0.84 -24.79
N LEU A 280 -10.49 -2.05 -24.25
CA LEU A 280 -9.39 -2.51 -23.41
C LEU A 280 -8.28 -3.23 -24.18
N GLN A 281 -8.44 -3.48 -25.48
CA GLN A 281 -7.38 -4.10 -26.29
C GLN A 281 -6.18 -3.15 -26.40
N GLY A 282 -4.98 -3.63 -26.07
CA GLY A 282 -3.76 -2.80 -25.95
C GLY A 282 -3.67 -2.00 -24.62
N GLY A 283 -4.72 -1.97 -23.83
CA GLY A 283 -4.75 -1.33 -22.52
C GLY A 283 -3.91 -2.07 -21.48
N ILE A 284 -3.48 -1.35 -20.45
CA ILE A 284 -2.57 -1.86 -19.41
C ILE A 284 -3.18 -1.72 -18.01
N PHE A 285 -2.78 -2.64 -17.14
CA PHE A 285 -3.07 -2.59 -15.70
C PHE A 285 -1.93 -3.23 -14.90
N ALA A 286 -1.87 -2.95 -13.60
CA ALA A 286 -0.86 -3.55 -12.74
C ALA A 286 -1.39 -4.78 -12.02
N MET A 287 -0.50 -5.76 -11.79
CA MET A 287 -0.84 -6.99 -11.08
C MET A 287 0.36 -7.51 -10.28
N PRO A 288 0.13 -8.35 -9.25
CA PRO A 288 1.19 -9.03 -8.52
C PRO A 288 2.07 -9.91 -9.44
N ASP A 289 3.25 -10.30 -8.94
CA ASP A 289 4.03 -11.38 -9.56
C ASP A 289 3.25 -12.70 -9.44
N THR A 290 2.65 -13.13 -10.56
CA THR A 290 1.79 -14.32 -10.60
C THR A 290 2.52 -15.61 -10.25
N SER A 291 3.83 -15.70 -10.50
CA SER A 291 4.60 -16.90 -10.18
C SER A 291 4.66 -17.12 -8.65
N VAL A 292 4.83 -16.03 -7.90
CA VAL A 292 4.92 -16.07 -6.43
C VAL A 292 3.54 -16.26 -5.81
N SER A 293 2.52 -15.53 -6.31
CA SER A 293 1.16 -15.64 -5.74
C SER A 293 0.54 -17.02 -5.99
N THR A 294 0.71 -17.60 -7.17
CA THR A 294 0.23 -18.96 -7.45
C THR A 294 0.92 -20.01 -6.57
N GLN A 295 2.20 -19.85 -6.27
CA GLN A 295 2.91 -20.74 -5.35
C GLN A 295 2.34 -20.65 -3.92
N PHE A 296 2.07 -19.43 -3.45
CA PHE A 296 1.42 -19.22 -2.14
C PHE A 296 0.04 -19.88 -2.09
N ASP A 297 -0.83 -19.60 -3.08
CA ASP A 297 -2.18 -20.14 -3.13
C ASP A 297 -2.19 -21.68 -3.16
N SER A 298 -1.29 -22.27 -3.94
CA SER A 298 -1.16 -23.72 -4.06
C SER A 298 -0.71 -24.36 -2.74
N ARG A 299 0.26 -23.75 -2.05
CA ARG A 299 0.74 -24.23 -0.74
C ARG A 299 -0.34 -24.08 0.33
N TYR A 300 -1.04 -22.95 0.33
CA TYR A 300 -2.15 -22.72 1.25
C TYR A 300 -3.25 -23.76 1.05
N ALA A 301 -3.68 -23.99 -0.20
CA ALA A 301 -4.71 -24.97 -0.52
C ALA A 301 -4.31 -26.39 -0.13
N ALA A 302 -3.05 -26.78 -0.34
CA ALA A 302 -2.53 -28.07 0.06
C ALA A 302 -2.52 -28.26 1.60
N THR A 303 -2.34 -27.17 2.36
CA THR A 303 -2.25 -27.22 3.82
C THR A 303 -3.63 -27.15 4.49
N PHE A 304 -4.54 -26.32 3.97
CA PHE A 304 -5.82 -26.00 4.63
C PHE A 304 -7.07 -26.46 3.86
N GLY A 305 -6.92 -27.07 2.69
CA GLY A 305 -8.02 -27.73 1.96
C GLY A 305 -8.87 -26.81 1.10
N GLY A 306 -8.43 -25.57 0.84
CA GLY A 306 -9.17 -24.62 -0.02
C GLY A 306 -8.32 -23.39 -0.37
N LEU A 307 -8.74 -22.62 -1.37
CA LEU A 307 -8.06 -21.38 -1.72
C LEU A 307 -8.19 -20.33 -0.60
N PRO A 308 -7.13 -19.55 -0.32
CA PRO A 308 -7.20 -18.48 0.66
C PRO A 308 -8.08 -17.33 0.16
N HIS A 309 -8.55 -16.51 1.10
CA HIS A 309 -9.05 -15.18 0.75
C HIS A 309 -7.91 -14.37 0.10
N PRO A 310 -8.16 -13.51 -0.92
CA PRO A 310 -7.12 -12.74 -1.61
C PRO A 310 -6.23 -11.87 -0.70
N LEU A 311 -6.72 -11.50 0.48
CA LEU A 311 -5.96 -10.71 1.47
C LEU A 311 -5.12 -11.56 2.42
N ALA A 312 -5.25 -12.89 2.41
CA ALA A 312 -4.54 -13.79 3.34
C ALA A 312 -3.01 -13.61 3.26
N GLY A 313 -2.49 -13.37 2.06
CA GLY A 313 -1.06 -13.11 1.83
C GLY A 313 -0.49 -11.96 2.65
N LEU A 314 -1.30 -10.97 3.06
CA LEU A 314 -0.84 -9.86 3.89
C LEU A 314 -0.37 -10.33 5.27
N ALA A 315 -1.06 -11.31 5.85
CA ALA A 315 -0.65 -11.87 7.14
C ALA A 315 0.63 -12.70 7.02
N TYR A 316 0.77 -13.47 5.94
CA TYR A 316 2.02 -14.16 5.64
C TYR A 316 3.17 -13.16 5.47
N ASP A 317 2.99 -12.13 4.63
CA ASP A 317 3.99 -11.08 4.35
C ASP A 317 4.44 -10.37 5.66
N GLY A 318 3.48 -10.02 6.52
CA GLY A 318 3.77 -9.38 7.80
C GLY A 318 4.60 -10.26 8.73
N ILE A 319 4.25 -11.54 8.89
CA ILE A 319 5.04 -12.49 9.69
C ILE A 319 6.42 -12.75 9.08
N ALA A 320 6.50 -12.92 7.76
CA ALA A 320 7.78 -13.13 7.07
C ALA A 320 8.73 -11.92 7.27
N ALA A 321 8.21 -10.70 7.17
CA ALA A 321 8.99 -9.48 7.43
C ALA A 321 9.44 -9.40 8.89
N ILE A 322 8.55 -9.63 9.85
CA ILE A 322 8.87 -9.67 11.29
C ILE A 322 9.94 -10.74 11.55
N GLY A 323 9.76 -11.94 11.02
CA GLY A 323 10.70 -13.04 11.18
C GLY A 323 12.09 -12.73 10.62
N ALA A 324 12.15 -12.15 9.41
CA ALA A 324 13.41 -11.73 8.80
C ALA A 324 14.17 -10.69 9.65
N LEU A 325 13.44 -9.73 10.22
CA LEU A 325 14.03 -8.71 11.09
C LEU A 325 14.56 -9.31 12.41
N ILE A 326 13.82 -10.23 13.03
CA ILE A 326 14.23 -10.92 14.24
C ILE A 326 15.47 -11.81 13.97
N ALA A 327 15.48 -12.52 12.83
CA ALA A 327 16.59 -13.37 12.42
C ALA A 327 17.90 -12.62 12.24
N ALA A 328 17.85 -11.31 11.94
CA ALA A 328 19.02 -10.44 11.89
C ALA A 328 19.71 -10.23 13.28
N GLY A 329 19.07 -10.67 14.37
CA GLY A 329 19.65 -10.70 15.72
C GLY A 329 19.67 -9.36 16.46
N ASN A 330 19.07 -8.31 15.89
CA ASN A 330 19.09 -6.97 16.49
C ASN A 330 17.98 -6.82 17.52
N ARG A 331 18.28 -6.23 18.68
CA ARG A 331 17.31 -5.99 19.74
C ARG A 331 16.27 -4.92 19.38
N ASP A 332 16.55 -4.07 18.40
CA ASP A 332 15.70 -3.02 17.85
C ASP A 332 14.98 -3.43 16.55
N ALA A 333 14.92 -4.73 16.27
CA ALA A 333 14.38 -5.31 15.04
C ALA A 333 12.92 -4.89 14.71
N LEU A 334 12.10 -4.56 15.71
CA LEU A 334 10.70 -4.18 15.51
C LEU A 334 10.45 -2.67 15.59
N THR A 335 11.51 -1.87 15.51
CA THR A 335 11.41 -0.40 15.43
C THR A 335 10.97 0.06 14.04
N ALA A 336 10.39 1.25 13.96
CA ALA A 336 10.05 1.88 12.68
C ALA A 336 11.24 1.92 11.71
N ARG A 337 12.44 2.21 12.20
CA ARG A 337 13.68 2.20 11.40
C ARG A 337 13.98 0.83 10.77
N ALA A 338 13.82 -0.24 11.53
CA ALA A 338 14.07 -1.59 11.02
C ALA A 338 12.99 -2.02 10.03
N LEU A 339 11.72 -1.69 10.31
CA LEU A 339 10.57 -1.97 9.44
C LEU A 339 10.71 -1.27 8.08
N THR A 340 11.27 -0.05 8.03
CA THR A 340 11.38 0.77 6.82
C THR A 340 12.73 0.62 6.11
N GLN A 341 13.37 -0.55 6.23
CA GLN A 341 14.64 -0.81 5.55
C GLN A 341 14.50 -0.69 4.02
N PRO A 342 15.46 -0.03 3.32
CA PRO A 342 15.33 0.29 1.90
C PRO A 342 15.21 -0.92 0.96
N GLN A 343 15.82 -2.05 1.31
CA GLN A 343 15.75 -3.28 0.53
C GLN A 343 14.37 -3.96 0.56
N GLY A 344 13.54 -3.64 1.56
CA GLY A 344 12.22 -4.23 1.75
C GLY A 344 12.27 -5.73 2.09
N PHE A 345 11.21 -6.43 1.70
CA PHE A 345 10.95 -7.83 2.05
C PHE A 345 10.41 -8.59 0.84
N GLN A 346 10.59 -9.89 0.84
CA GLN A 346 9.90 -10.79 -0.09
C GLN A 346 8.52 -11.11 0.49
N GLY A 347 7.50 -11.02 -0.36
CA GLY A 347 6.12 -11.35 0.02
C GLY A 347 5.48 -12.33 -0.95
N THR A 348 4.25 -12.73 -0.65
CA THR A 348 3.43 -13.67 -1.41
C THR A 348 2.97 -13.14 -2.77
N ALA A 349 3.02 -11.82 -2.96
CA ALA A 349 2.61 -11.15 -4.19
C ALA A 349 3.79 -10.44 -4.92
N GLY A 350 5.02 -10.73 -4.50
CA GLY A 350 6.24 -10.06 -4.94
C GLY A 350 6.91 -9.28 -3.80
N ILE A 351 7.91 -8.47 -4.14
CA ILE A 351 8.61 -7.65 -3.15
C ILE A 351 7.74 -6.49 -2.65
N PHE A 352 7.95 -6.12 -1.40
CA PHE A 352 7.36 -4.91 -0.82
C PHE A 352 8.32 -4.25 0.18
N ARG A 353 8.13 -2.97 0.44
CA ARG A 353 8.78 -2.26 1.54
C ARG A 353 7.82 -1.29 2.21
N LEU A 354 8.04 -1.08 3.49
CA LEU A 354 7.36 -0.03 4.26
C LEU A 354 8.16 1.26 4.15
N LEU A 355 7.49 2.39 4.16
CA LEU A 355 8.09 3.71 4.04
C LEU A 355 8.04 4.47 5.37
N PRO A 356 8.93 5.46 5.58
CA PRO A 356 8.97 6.23 6.83
C PRO A 356 7.69 6.98 7.17
N ASP A 357 6.85 7.28 6.17
CA ASP A 357 5.53 7.90 6.34
C ASP A 357 4.43 6.89 6.73
N GLY A 358 4.78 5.61 6.90
CA GLY A 358 3.84 4.53 7.21
C GLY A 358 3.13 3.91 6.00
N THR A 359 3.33 4.43 4.80
CA THR A 359 2.82 3.82 3.56
C THR A 359 3.73 2.69 3.09
N ASN A 360 3.46 2.11 1.93
CA ASN A 360 4.29 1.05 1.37
C ASN A 360 4.55 1.24 -0.12
N GLU A 361 5.54 0.51 -0.62
CA GLU A 361 5.74 0.25 -2.05
C GLU A 361 5.70 -1.25 -2.32
N ARG A 362 5.11 -1.62 -3.48
CA ARG A 362 5.01 -3.00 -3.94
C ARG A 362 5.59 -3.16 -5.33
N GLY A 363 6.30 -4.25 -5.54
CA GLY A 363 6.78 -4.67 -6.86
C GLY A 363 5.61 -5.25 -7.66
N LEU A 364 5.09 -4.49 -8.61
CA LEU A 364 3.98 -4.89 -9.47
C LEU A 364 4.45 -5.10 -10.91
N ALA A 365 3.95 -6.13 -11.57
CA ALA A 365 4.09 -6.31 -13.01
C ALA A 365 3.12 -5.38 -13.75
N VAL A 366 3.47 -5.02 -14.99
CA VAL A 366 2.54 -4.39 -15.93
C VAL A 366 2.05 -5.45 -16.90
N ALA A 367 0.75 -5.63 -16.92
CA ALA A 367 0.03 -6.50 -17.84
C ALA A 367 -0.65 -5.69 -18.93
N GLN A 368 -0.78 -6.26 -20.11
CA GLN A 368 -1.50 -5.69 -21.24
C GLN A 368 -2.55 -6.69 -21.73
N ILE A 369 -3.70 -6.22 -22.15
CA ILE A 369 -4.68 -7.07 -22.85
C ILE A 369 -4.31 -7.12 -24.33
N GLN A 370 -3.98 -8.32 -24.83
CA GLN A 370 -3.68 -8.59 -26.21
C GLN A 370 -4.48 -9.79 -26.69
N ASN A 371 -5.29 -9.63 -27.73
CA ASN A 371 -6.12 -10.69 -28.29
C ASN A 371 -6.99 -11.40 -27.22
N ASN A 372 -7.63 -10.63 -26.35
CA ASN A 372 -8.44 -11.09 -25.23
C ASN A 372 -7.66 -11.90 -24.17
N GLN A 373 -6.36 -11.78 -24.13
CA GLN A 373 -5.48 -12.46 -23.17
C GLN A 373 -4.63 -11.46 -22.40
N VAL A 374 -4.24 -11.85 -21.20
CA VAL A 374 -3.31 -11.09 -20.37
C VAL A 374 -1.89 -11.44 -20.71
N VAL A 375 -1.09 -10.45 -21.12
CA VAL A 375 0.34 -10.60 -21.43
C VAL A 375 1.14 -9.70 -20.50
N ILE A 376 2.13 -10.23 -19.82
CA ILE A 376 3.04 -9.41 -19.00
C ILE A 376 4.01 -8.69 -19.96
N VAL A 377 3.91 -7.36 -19.99
CA VAL A 377 4.77 -6.51 -20.86
C VAL A 377 5.93 -5.88 -20.09
N ASP A 378 5.83 -5.82 -18.75
CA ASP A 378 6.95 -5.42 -17.89
C ASP A 378 6.86 -6.20 -16.58
N PRO A 379 7.81 -7.12 -16.30
CA PRO A 379 7.74 -7.98 -15.12
C PRO A 379 7.86 -7.19 -13.81
N ALA A 380 7.35 -7.79 -12.72
CA ALA A 380 7.52 -7.22 -11.39
C ALA A 380 9.01 -7.13 -11.02
N PRO A 381 9.46 -6.00 -10.42
CA PRO A 381 10.83 -5.87 -9.97
C PRO A 381 11.12 -6.86 -8.85
N ARG A 382 12.34 -7.40 -8.83
CA ARG A 382 12.79 -8.35 -7.79
C ARG A 382 13.63 -7.71 -6.69
N SER A 383 13.92 -6.40 -6.79
CA SER A 383 14.61 -5.63 -5.75
C SER A 383 14.28 -4.15 -5.89
N PHE A 384 14.30 -3.42 -4.77
CA PHE A 384 14.21 -1.96 -4.75
C PHE A 384 15.58 -1.27 -4.89
N ALA A 385 16.69 -2.02 -4.89
CA ALA A 385 18.04 -1.47 -4.79
C ALA A 385 18.58 -0.80 -6.08
N ARG A 386 17.85 -0.81 -7.20
CA ARG A 386 18.34 -0.32 -8.49
C ARG A 386 17.34 0.38 -9.39
N THR A 387 16.21 0.80 -8.90
CA THR A 387 15.30 1.64 -9.70
C THR A 387 15.38 3.06 -9.15
N PRO A 388 15.99 4.02 -9.88
CA PRO A 388 15.63 5.42 -9.70
C PRO A 388 14.17 5.53 -10.13
N PHE A 389 13.29 5.78 -9.16
CA PHE A 389 11.88 6.03 -9.40
C PHE A 389 11.66 7.51 -9.65
#